data_e4a4a2d1935ff1bc6a0e1284ddf1e962
#
_entry.id   e4a4a2d1935ff1bc6a0e1284ddf1e962
#
_cell.length_a   1.000
_cell.length_b   1.000
_cell.length_c   1.000
_cell.angle_alpha   90.00
_cell.angle_beta   90.00
_cell.angle_gamma   90.00
#
_symmetry.space_group_name_H-M   'P 1'
#
loop_
_entity.id
_entity.type
_entity.pdbx_description
1 polymer ?
#
loop_
_entity_poly.entity_id
_entity_poly.type
_entity_poly.pdbx_seq_one_letter_code
_entity_poly.pdbx_strand_id
1 'polypeptide(L)'
;MQPRLSHIHIAFEGPPISSQDIYALATLQMLLGGGGSFSAGGPGKGMHSRLYTNVLNQHGWVESCMAFNHSYTDSGLFGISASCVPSRLTVTVDVICRELHALTTGSRFTTLQPTEVNRAKNQLRSAILMNLESRMVELEDLGRQVQAHGRRVGVREMSARIDALTADDLRRVAREVLGGHVRNKGNGTGMPTVVVQEGMVDGVPFQPVQKEQIQERIAMWQLGRR
;
A
#
# COMPACT_ATOMS: atom_id res chain seq x y z
N MET A 1 -27.25 -9.98 3.80
CA MET A 1 -26.75 -10.72 2.63
C MET A 1 -25.24 -10.84 2.84
N GLN A 2 -24.69 -12.02 2.98
CA GLN A 2 -23.25 -12.19 3.26
C GLN A 2 -22.45 -12.04 1.95
N PRO A 3 -21.20 -11.55 2.01
CA PRO A 3 -20.44 -11.24 0.81
C PRO A 3 -20.13 -12.54 0.03
N ARG A 4 -20.30 -12.46 -1.30
CA ARG A 4 -19.89 -13.54 -2.22
C ARG A 4 -18.37 -13.62 -2.41
N LEU A 5 -17.62 -12.64 -1.89
CA LEU A 5 -16.18 -12.50 -2.00
C LEU A 5 -15.53 -12.60 -0.62
N SER A 6 -14.35 -13.16 -0.57
CA SER A 6 -13.47 -13.02 0.59
C SER A 6 -12.68 -11.74 0.50
N HIS A 7 -12.55 -11.02 1.62
CA HIS A 7 -11.77 -9.80 1.73
C HIS A 7 -10.57 -10.04 2.63
N ILE A 8 -9.41 -9.54 2.21
CA ILE A 8 -8.18 -9.64 2.98
C ILE A 8 -7.49 -8.27 3.03
N HIS A 9 -7.01 -7.92 4.22
CA HIS A 9 -6.16 -6.78 4.46
C HIS A 9 -4.85 -7.27 5.08
N ILE A 10 -3.72 -6.92 4.48
CA ILE A 10 -2.39 -7.17 5.03
C ILE A 10 -1.75 -5.82 5.27
N ALA A 11 -1.47 -5.49 6.52
CA ALA A 11 -0.94 -4.21 6.94
C ALA A 11 0.37 -4.37 7.71
N PHE A 12 1.28 -3.45 7.48
CA PHE A 12 2.55 -3.31 8.18
C PHE A 12 2.56 -1.98 8.92
N GLU A 13 3.27 -1.93 10.03
CA GLU A 13 3.49 -0.69 10.76
C GLU A 13 4.31 0.28 9.89
N GLY A 14 3.78 1.49 9.68
CA GLY A 14 4.41 2.56 8.93
C GLY A 14 4.96 3.65 9.84
N PRO A 15 5.79 4.56 9.30
CA PRO A 15 6.31 5.70 10.03
C PRO A 15 5.21 6.73 10.32
N PRO A 16 5.40 7.59 11.35
CA PRO A 16 4.49 8.68 11.66
C PRO A 16 4.49 9.75 10.56
N ILE A 17 3.43 10.57 10.53
CA ILE A 17 3.27 11.64 9.53
C ILE A 17 4.42 12.67 9.54
N SER A 18 5.08 12.83 10.68
CA SER A 18 6.24 13.73 10.84
C SER A 18 7.54 13.17 10.25
N SER A 19 7.56 11.89 9.84
CA SER A 19 8.76 11.26 9.27
C SER A 19 9.17 11.89 7.94
N GLN A 20 10.47 11.93 7.69
CA GLN A 20 11.01 12.34 6.39
C GLN A 20 10.67 11.34 5.27
N ASP A 21 10.42 10.09 5.62
CA ASP A 21 10.13 8.99 4.69
C ASP A 21 8.66 8.95 4.24
N ILE A 22 7.82 9.86 4.73
CA ILE A 22 6.39 9.87 4.40
C ILE A 22 6.13 10.02 2.89
N TYR A 23 6.92 10.84 2.21
CA TYR A 23 6.80 11.04 0.76
C TYR A 23 7.26 9.82 -0.03
N ALA A 24 8.28 9.11 0.45
CA ALA A 24 8.72 7.86 -0.15
C ALA A 24 7.64 6.77 -0.01
N LEU A 25 7.01 6.67 1.16
CA LEU A 25 5.93 5.72 1.40
C LEU A 25 4.67 6.05 0.58
N ALA A 26 4.31 7.34 0.46
CA ALA A 26 3.23 7.79 -0.40
C ALA A 26 3.52 7.50 -1.88
N THR A 27 4.79 7.65 -2.32
CA THR A 27 5.21 7.30 -3.69
C THR A 27 5.12 5.79 -3.91
N LEU A 28 5.49 4.95 -2.93
CA LEU A 28 5.31 3.50 -3.00
C LEU A 28 3.83 3.10 -3.10
N GLN A 29 2.95 3.79 -2.38
CA GLN A 29 1.50 3.58 -2.51
C GLN A 29 1.02 3.88 -3.93
N MET A 30 1.44 5.00 -4.53
CA MET A 30 1.09 5.34 -5.92
C MET A 30 1.65 4.34 -6.93
N LEU A 31 2.87 3.85 -6.69
CA LEU A 31 3.54 2.86 -7.53
C LEU A 31 2.80 1.51 -7.50
N LEU A 32 2.41 1.05 -6.32
CA LEU A 32 1.56 -0.13 -6.15
C LEU A 32 0.18 0.13 -6.75
N GLY A 33 -0.46 1.24 -6.36
CA GLY A 33 -1.77 1.66 -6.84
C GLY A 33 -2.85 0.61 -6.64
N GLY A 34 -3.52 0.25 -7.72
CA GLY A 34 -4.60 -0.74 -7.72
C GLY A 34 -5.99 -0.13 -7.76
N GLY A 35 -7.00 -0.95 -7.61
CA GLY A 35 -8.42 -0.57 -7.67
C GLY A 35 -9.32 -1.78 -7.82
N GLY A 36 -10.53 -1.59 -8.35
CA GLY A 36 -11.43 -2.67 -8.75
C GLY A 36 -11.12 -3.17 -10.15
N SER A 37 -11.42 -4.45 -10.43
CA SER A 37 -11.20 -5.09 -11.74
C SER A 37 -12.01 -4.43 -12.87
N PHE A 38 -13.18 -3.89 -12.52
CA PHE A 38 -14.07 -3.15 -13.44
C PHE A 38 -14.00 -1.63 -13.26
N SER A 39 -12.98 -1.13 -12.58
CA SER A 39 -12.83 0.31 -12.44
C SER A 39 -12.60 0.93 -13.82
N ALA A 40 -13.56 1.71 -14.27
CA ALA A 40 -13.38 2.61 -15.39
C ALA A 40 -12.39 3.71 -14.96
N GLY A 41 -11.11 3.36 -14.95
CA GLY A 41 -10.03 4.28 -14.65
C GLY A 41 -10.04 5.38 -15.71
N GLY A 42 -10.35 6.62 -15.31
CA GLY A 42 -10.09 7.77 -16.18
C GLY A 42 -8.58 7.92 -16.42
N PRO A 43 -8.18 8.74 -17.37
CA PRO A 43 -6.77 9.04 -17.63
C PRO A 43 -6.04 9.37 -16.33
N GLY A 44 -4.92 8.70 -16.05
CA GLY A 44 -4.10 8.91 -14.85
C GLY A 44 -4.52 8.14 -13.59
N LYS A 45 -5.60 7.36 -13.60
CA LYS A 45 -6.06 6.58 -12.43
C LYS A 45 -5.40 5.20 -12.30
N GLY A 46 -4.11 5.08 -12.54
CA GLY A 46 -3.36 3.94 -12.05
C GLY A 46 -3.45 2.63 -12.83
N MET A 47 -4.04 2.60 -14.04
CA MET A 47 -4.10 1.39 -14.88
C MET A 47 -2.72 0.80 -15.22
N HIS A 48 -1.64 1.55 -14.99
CA HIS A 48 -0.25 1.14 -15.16
C HIS A 48 0.47 0.88 -13.84
N SER A 49 -0.25 0.88 -12.72
CA SER A 49 0.30 0.54 -11.41
C SER A 49 0.54 -0.96 -11.30
N ARG A 50 1.44 -1.36 -10.39
CA ARG A 50 1.84 -2.77 -10.25
C ARG A 50 0.67 -3.68 -9.93
N LEU A 51 -0.18 -3.30 -8.97
CA LEU A 51 -1.32 -4.13 -8.59
C LEU A 51 -2.33 -4.26 -9.73
N TYR A 52 -2.46 -3.22 -10.57
CA TYR A 52 -3.33 -3.32 -11.72
C TYR A 52 -2.76 -4.27 -12.79
N THR A 53 -1.49 -4.09 -13.17
CA THR A 53 -0.86 -4.86 -14.25
C THR A 53 -0.53 -6.29 -13.86
N ASN A 54 -0.07 -6.51 -12.61
CA ASN A 54 0.47 -7.80 -12.16
C ASN A 54 -0.55 -8.64 -11.38
N VAL A 55 -1.60 -8.00 -10.83
CA VAL A 55 -2.62 -8.71 -10.05
C VAL A 55 -3.96 -8.71 -10.77
N LEU A 56 -4.58 -7.54 -10.94
CA LEU A 56 -5.94 -7.46 -11.49
C LEU A 56 -6.03 -7.96 -12.94
N ASN A 57 -5.07 -7.60 -13.79
CA ASN A 57 -5.08 -8.04 -15.20
C ASN A 57 -4.68 -9.51 -15.39
N GLN A 58 -3.95 -10.10 -14.44
CA GLN A 58 -3.45 -11.46 -14.58
C GLN A 58 -4.30 -12.51 -13.85
N HIS A 59 -5.07 -12.08 -12.86
CA HIS A 59 -5.78 -12.96 -11.95
C HIS A 59 -7.28 -12.61 -11.91
N GLY A 60 -8.05 -13.15 -12.86
CA GLY A 60 -9.49 -12.88 -13.01
C GLY A 60 -10.37 -13.29 -11.81
N TRP A 61 -9.81 -13.95 -10.78
CA TRP A 61 -10.50 -14.23 -9.52
C TRP A 61 -10.32 -13.13 -8.46
N VAL A 62 -9.50 -12.11 -8.73
CA VAL A 62 -9.32 -10.94 -7.86
C VAL A 62 -10.23 -9.83 -8.37
N GLU A 63 -11.22 -9.46 -7.56
CA GLU A 63 -12.19 -8.42 -7.89
C GLU A 63 -11.64 -7.01 -7.62
N SER A 64 -10.90 -6.86 -6.54
CA SER A 64 -10.24 -5.61 -6.20
C SER A 64 -8.91 -5.86 -5.50
N CYS A 65 -7.94 -5.00 -5.74
CA CYS A 65 -6.66 -5.02 -5.07
C CYS A 65 -6.09 -3.61 -5.06
N MET A 66 -5.86 -3.04 -3.89
CA MET A 66 -5.37 -1.67 -3.75
C MET A 66 -4.41 -1.52 -2.59
N ALA A 67 -3.40 -0.67 -2.76
CA ALA A 67 -2.51 -0.26 -1.70
C ALA A 67 -3.13 0.88 -0.89
N PHE A 68 -2.94 0.84 0.43
CA PHE A 68 -3.33 1.92 1.33
C PHE A 68 -2.15 2.38 2.19
N ASN A 69 -2.21 3.64 2.59
CA ASN A 69 -1.24 4.28 3.46
C ASN A 69 -1.99 5.23 4.39
N HIS A 70 -1.99 4.95 5.68
CA HIS A 70 -2.57 5.78 6.71
C HIS A 70 -1.47 6.22 7.67
N SER A 71 -1.31 7.52 7.88
CA SER A 71 -0.30 8.07 8.75
C SER A 71 -0.94 8.84 9.89
N TYR A 72 -0.46 8.56 11.10
CA TYR A 72 -0.89 9.17 12.36
C TYR A 72 0.26 9.98 12.95
N THR A 73 0.05 10.61 14.09
CA THR A 73 1.05 11.45 14.76
C THR A 73 2.22 10.66 15.32
N ASP A 74 2.01 9.41 15.69
CA ASP A 74 2.95 8.53 16.39
C ASP A 74 3.32 7.27 15.60
N SER A 75 2.54 6.91 14.58
CA SER A 75 2.67 5.67 13.83
C SER A 75 2.05 5.79 12.44
N GLY A 76 1.99 4.70 11.71
CA GLY A 76 1.28 4.58 10.43
C GLY A 76 0.91 3.14 10.13
N LEU A 77 0.09 2.97 9.09
CA LEU A 77 -0.25 1.67 8.52
C LEU A 77 -0.06 1.73 7.00
N PHE A 78 0.71 0.80 6.49
CA PHE A 78 0.91 0.62 5.05
C PHE A 78 0.58 -0.82 4.66
N GLY A 79 -0.18 -1.00 3.59
CA GLY A 79 -0.54 -2.36 3.21
C GLY A 79 -1.35 -2.46 1.93
N ILE A 80 -1.91 -3.65 1.73
CA ILE A 80 -2.77 -3.98 0.60
C ILE A 80 -4.09 -4.54 1.12
N SER A 81 -5.18 -4.04 0.52
CA SER A 81 -6.53 -4.56 0.65
C SER A 81 -6.91 -5.26 -0.65
N ALA A 82 -7.44 -6.46 -0.58
CA ALA A 82 -7.92 -7.19 -1.74
C ALA A 82 -9.22 -7.94 -1.48
N SER A 83 -9.99 -8.12 -2.55
CA SER A 83 -11.20 -8.93 -2.57
C SER A 83 -11.08 -9.98 -3.66
N CYS A 84 -11.37 -11.23 -3.35
CA CYS A 84 -11.21 -12.34 -4.27
C CYS A 84 -12.29 -13.42 -4.10
N VAL A 85 -12.37 -14.33 -5.05
CA VAL A 85 -13.21 -15.54 -4.93
C VAL A 85 -12.73 -16.36 -3.73
N PRO A 86 -13.63 -16.83 -2.85
CA PRO A 86 -13.27 -17.52 -1.60
C PRO A 86 -12.30 -18.69 -1.77
N SER A 87 -12.49 -19.52 -2.79
CA SER A 87 -11.62 -20.67 -3.09
C SER A 87 -10.18 -20.30 -3.46
N ARG A 88 -9.90 -19.04 -3.73
CA ARG A 88 -8.58 -18.52 -4.17
C ARG A 88 -7.90 -17.62 -3.14
N LEU A 89 -8.45 -17.49 -1.93
CA LEU A 89 -7.92 -16.59 -0.90
C LEU A 89 -6.42 -16.83 -0.63
N THR A 90 -6.02 -18.09 -0.43
CA THR A 90 -4.63 -18.46 -0.13
C THR A 90 -3.66 -18.10 -1.26
N VAL A 91 -4.08 -18.31 -2.51
CA VAL A 91 -3.29 -17.92 -3.69
C VAL A 91 -3.20 -16.40 -3.81
N THR A 92 -4.28 -15.70 -3.45
CA THR A 92 -4.30 -14.23 -3.47
C THR A 92 -3.32 -13.65 -2.43
N VAL A 93 -3.19 -14.30 -1.25
CA VAL A 93 -2.15 -13.93 -0.27
C VAL A 93 -0.75 -14.02 -0.89
N ASP A 94 -0.43 -15.13 -1.56
CA ASP A 94 0.89 -15.32 -2.18
C ASP A 94 1.15 -14.27 -3.28
N VAL A 95 0.15 -13.96 -4.09
CA VAL A 95 0.25 -12.93 -5.13
C VAL A 95 0.53 -11.56 -4.53
N ILE A 96 -0.20 -11.17 -3.46
CA ILE A 96 0.02 -9.91 -2.74
C ILE A 96 1.42 -9.87 -2.13
N CYS A 97 1.83 -10.93 -1.43
CA CYS A 97 3.14 -11.02 -0.80
C CYS A 97 4.27 -10.93 -1.81
N ARG A 98 4.11 -11.53 -3.00
CA ARG A 98 5.08 -11.43 -4.10
C ARG A 98 5.27 -9.98 -4.54
N GLU A 99 4.19 -9.21 -4.72
CA GLU A 99 4.29 -7.80 -5.13
C GLU A 99 4.91 -6.92 -4.03
N LEU A 100 4.60 -7.17 -2.75
CA LEU A 100 5.24 -6.50 -1.62
C LEU A 100 6.73 -6.85 -1.52
N HIS A 101 7.07 -8.12 -1.61
CA HIS A 101 8.47 -8.58 -1.57
C HIS A 101 9.29 -7.99 -2.74
N ALA A 102 8.68 -7.85 -3.92
CA ALA A 102 9.32 -7.26 -5.09
C ALA A 102 9.77 -5.79 -4.89
N LEU A 103 9.15 -5.06 -3.95
CA LEU A 103 9.59 -3.71 -3.58
C LEU A 103 10.88 -3.71 -2.75
N THR A 104 11.14 -4.77 -2.00
CA THR A 104 12.30 -4.88 -1.10
C THR A 104 13.54 -5.41 -1.79
N THR A 105 13.36 -6.17 -2.87
CA THR A 105 14.45 -6.85 -3.58
C THR A 105 14.93 -6.05 -4.79
N GLY A 106 16.24 -6.15 -5.06
CA GLY A 106 16.89 -5.52 -6.21
C GLY A 106 17.22 -6.51 -7.34
N SER A 107 16.47 -7.60 -7.49
CA SER A 107 16.73 -8.56 -8.54
C SER A 107 16.41 -7.98 -9.93
N ARG A 108 17.03 -8.54 -10.98
CA ARG A 108 16.89 -8.04 -12.36
C ARG A 108 15.43 -7.97 -12.85
N PHE A 109 14.55 -8.79 -12.28
CA PHE A 109 13.13 -8.87 -12.64
C PHE A 109 12.20 -8.07 -11.73
N THR A 110 12.67 -7.67 -10.55
CA THR A 110 11.89 -6.96 -9.53
C THR A 110 12.39 -5.53 -9.29
N THR A 111 13.38 -5.09 -10.05
CA THR A 111 13.94 -3.73 -9.89
C THR A 111 12.87 -2.68 -10.16
N LEU A 112 12.84 -1.65 -9.29
CA LEU A 112 12.02 -0.46 -9.52
C LEU A 112 12.54 0.26 -10.75
N GLN A 113 11.75 0.22 -11.83
CA GLN A 113 12.15 0.85 -13.09
C GLN A 113 12.08 2.37 -12.97
N PRO A 114 13.06 3.13 -13.52
CA PRO A 114 13.03 4.60 -13.46
C PRO A 114 11.74 5.21 -14.03
N THR A 115 11.19 4.63 -15.09
CA THR A 115 9.93 5.05 -15.70
C THR A 115 8.74 4.87 -14.77
N GLU A 116 8.70 3.78 -14.02
CA GLU A 116 7.67 3.47 -13.04
C GLU A 116 7.75 4.44 -11.84
N VAL A 117 8.96 4.64 -11.30
CA VAL A 117 9.21 5.57 -10.19
C VAL A 117 8.82 7.00 -10.59
N ASN A 118 9.24 7.46 -11.77
CA ASN A 118 8.90 8.80 -12.26
C ASN A 118 7.40 8.97 -12.46
N ARG A 119 6.71 7.94 -12.94
CA ARG A 119 5.24 7.94 -13.07
C ARG A 119 4.57 8.07 -11.70
N ALA A 120 4.98 7.29 -10.72
CA ALA A 120 4.45 7.35 -9.36
C ALA A 120 4.68 8.72 -8.71
N LYS A 121 5.87 9.30 -8.85
CA LYS A 121 6.21 10.66 -8.39
C LYS A 121 5.31 11.71 -9.03
N ASN A 122 5.15 11.67 -10.36
CA ASN A 122 4.28 12.59 -11.08
C ASN A 122 2.82 12.46 -10.66
N GLN A 123 2.35 11.24 -10.47
CA GLN A 123 0.99 10.96 -10.02
C GLN A 123 0.75 11.49 -8.60
N LEU A 124 1.67 11.25 -7.66
CA LEU A 124 1.59 11.79 -6.30
C LEU A 124 1.55 13.31 -6.30
N ARG A 125 2.46 13.94 -7.05
CA ARG A 125 2.52 15.41 -7.16
C ARG A 125 1.24 16.00 -7.74
N SER A 126 0.73 15.40 -8.83
CA SER A 126 -0.54 15.82 -9.43
C SER A 126 -1.71 15.66 -8.47
N ALA A 127 -1.77 14.55 -7.73
CA ALA A 127 -2.83 14.32 -6.75
C ALA A 127 -2.81 15.37 -5.62
N ILE A 128 -1.63 15.72 -5.10
CA ILE A 128 -1.48 16.77 -4.08
C ILE A 128 -1.96 18.11 -4.63
N LEU A 129 -1.51 18.51 -5.83
CA LEU A 129 -1.89 19.77 -6.45
C LEU A 129 -3.39 19.87 -6.67
N MET A 130 -4.00 18.84 -7.26
CA MET A 130 -5.45 18.80 -7.53
C MET A 130 -6.28 18.84 -6.24
N ASN A 131 -5.84 18.12 -5.19
CA ASN A 131 -6.55 18.13 -3.91
C ASN A 131 -6.51 19.51 -3.23
N LEU A 132 -5.40 20.24 -3.34
CA LEU A 132 -5.25 21.57 -2.75
C LEU A 132 -5.99 22.69 -3.51
N GLU A 133 -6.59 22.41 -4.68
CA GLU A 133 -7.51 23.33 -5.36
C GLU A 133 -8.83 23.48 -4.58
N SER A 134 -9.20 22.50 -3.78
CA SER A 134 -10.36 22.57 -2.90
C SER A 134 -9.99 23.29 -1.60
N ARG A 135 -10.66 24.42 -1.32
CA ARG A 135 -10.43 25.20 -0.08
C ARG A 135 -10.67 24.38 1.19
N MET A 136 -11.63 23.45 1.18
CA MET A 136 -11.91 22.58 2.29
C MET A 136 -10.74 21.64 2.57
N VAL A 137 -10.20 21.02 1.51
CA VAL A 137 -9.04 20.12 1.60
C VAL A 137 -7.77 20.89 2.00
N GLU A 138 -7.59 22.12 1.47
CA GLU A 138 -6.46 22.98 1.87
C GLU A 138 -6.54 23.35 3.36
N LEU A 139 -7.72 23.64 3.88
CA LEU A 139 -7.91 23.95 5.31
C LEU A 139 -7.59 22.73 6.19
N GLU A 140 -8.10 21.55 5.82
CA GLU A 140 -7.80 20.30 6.54
C GLU A 140 -6.31 19.98 6.51
N ASP A 141 -5.67 20.10 5.35
CA ASP A 141 -4.24 19.86 5.18
C ASP A 141 -3.42 20.83 6.04
N LEU A 142 -3.75 22.12 6.01
CA LEU A 142 -3.10 23.13 6.85
C LEU A 142 -3.22 22.80 8.33
N GLY A 143 -4.41 22.44 8.81
CA GLY A 143 -4.64 22.06 10.22
C GLY A 143 -3.79 20.84 10.60
N ARG A 144 -3.77 19.82 9.75
CA ARG A 144 -2.98 18.61 9.95
C ARG A 144 -1.47 18.87 9.94
N GLN A 145 -0.99 19.72 9.02
CA GLN A 145 0.42 20.12 8.97
C GLN A 145 0.87 20.86 10.21
N VAL A 146 0.06 21.81 10.71
CA VAL A 146 0.37 22.56 11.94
C VAL A 146 0.43 21.61 13.14
N GLN A 147 -0.50 20.67 13.25
CA GLN A 147 -0.49 19.67 14.32
C GLN A 147 0.73 18.72 14.25
N ALA A 148 1.10 18.28 13.04
CA ALA A 148 2.16 17.28 12.85
C ALA A 148 3.56 17.90 12.83
N HIS A 149 3.71 19.08 12.25
CA HIS A 149 5.02 19.70 11.96
C HIS A 149 5.22 21.04 12.69
N GLY A 150 4.20 21.60 13.34
CA GLY A 150 4.25 22.94 13.93
C GLY A 150 4.34 24.07 12.90
N ARG A 151 4.26 23.77 11.60
CA ARG A 151 4.38 24.74 10.50
C ARG A 151 3.62 24.31 9.26
N ARG A 152 3.39 25.25 8.36
CA ARG A 152 2.92 24.94 6.99
C ARG A 152 4.07 24.40 6.16
N VAL A 153 3.85 23.29 5.46
CA VAL A 153 4.72 22.78 4.40
C VAL A 153 4.11 23.18 3.06
N GLY A 154 4.77 24.07 2.35
CA GLY A 154 4.25 24.59 1.07
C GLY A 154 4.35 23.55 -0.06
N VAL A 155 3.48 23.68 -1.07
CA VAL A 155 3.43 22.78 -2.24
C VAL A 155 4.79 22.66 -2.96
N ARG A 156 5.54 23.76 -3.05
CA ARG A 156 6.88 23.74 -3.66
C ARG A 156 7.86 22.86 -2.88
N GLU A 157 7.79 22.91 -1.55
CA GLU A 157 8.63 22.08 -0.67
C GLU A 157 8.22 20.60 -0.80
N MET A 158 6.92 20.31 -0.79
CA MET A 158 6.41 18.93 -0.99
C MET A 158 6.87 18.37 -2.34
N SER A 159 6.70 19.14 -3.41
CA SER A 159 7.12 18.75 -4.76
C SER A 159 8.62 18.51 -4.84
N ALA A 160 9.44 19.39 -4.27
CA ALA A 160 10.89 19.22 -4.25
C ALA A 160 11.33 17.96 -3.50
N ARG A 161 10.68 17.64 -2.37
CA ARG A 161 10.95 16.40 -1.61
C ARG A 161 10.58 15.16 -2.42
N ILE A 162 9.46 15.17 -3.15
CA ILE A 162 9.05 14.08 -4.03
C ILE A 162 10.03 13.94 -5.20
N ASP A 163 10.43 15.06 -5.81
CA ASP A 163 11.36 15.05 -6.94
C ASP A 163 12.76 14.55 -6.57
N ALA A 164 13.19 14.77 -5.34
CA ALA A 164 14.47 14.30 -4.83
C ALA A 164 14.52 12.76 -4.57
N LEU A 165 13.37 12.07 -4.50
CA LEU A 165 13.34 10.64 -4.22
C LEU A 165 14.00 9.83 -5.34
N THR A 166 14.81 8.87 -4.94
CA THR A 166 15.44 7.89 -5.83
C THR A 166 14.78 6.51 -5.69
N ALA A 167 15.05 5.60 -6.61
CA ALA A 167 14.61 4.21 -6.51
C ALA A 167 15.21 3.51 -5.28
N ASP A 168 16.41 3.91 -4.86
CA ASP A 168 17.08 3.35 -3.68
C ASP A 168 16.43 3.83 -2.39
N ASP A 169 15.97 5.09 -2.32
CA ASP A 169 15.19 5.60 -1.20
C ASP A 169 13.89 4.82 -1.04
N LEU A 170 13.18 4.61 -2.14
CA LEU A 170 11.93 3.83 -2.13
C LEU A 170 12.17 2.41 -1.66
N ARG A 171 13.25 1.76 -2.12
CA ARG A 171 13.62 0.40 -1.71
C ARG A 171 14.03 0.34 -0.25
N ARG A 172 14.78 1.33 0.25
CA ARG A 172 15.14 1.44 1.67
C ARG A 172 13.90 1.51 2.54
N VAL A 173 12.98 2.42 2.24
CA VAL A 173 11.72 2.57 2.98
C VAL A 173 10.85 1.33 2.88
N ALA A 174 10.76 0.71 1.70
CA ALA A 174 10.04 -0.56 1.54
C ALA A 174 10.63 -1.66 2.46
N ARG A 175 11.96 -1.81 2.53
CA ARG A 175 12.61 -2.78 3.42
C ARG A 175 12.35 -2.48 4.89
N GLU A 176 12.35 -1.21 5.28
CA GLU A 176 12.10 -0.80 6.65
C GLU A 176 10.67 -1.12 7.08
N VAL A 177 9.69 -0.72 6.26
CA VAL A 177 8.26 -0.91 6.55
C VAL A 177 7.87 -2.38 6.42
N LEU A 178 8.13 -2.99 5.27
CA LEU A 178 7.70 -4.36 4.99
C LEU A 178 8.54 -5.42 5.72
N GLY A 179 9.74 -5.08 6.16
CA GLY A 179 10.57 -5.91 7.05
C GLY A 179 10.19 -5.79 8.52
N GLY A 180 9.24 -4.93 8.88
CA GLY A 180 8.83 -4.70 10.28
C GLY A 180 9.91 -4.02 11.12
N HIS A 181 10.74 -3.17 10.50
CA HIS A 181 11.86 -2.50 11.17
C HIS A 181 11.54 -1.06 11.59
N VAL A 182 10.35 -0.57 11.30
CA VAL A 182 9.89 0.76 11.73
C VAL A 182 9.90 0.83 13.26
N ARG A 183 10.48 1.90 13.79
CA ARG A 183 10.55 2.14 15.23
C ARG A 183 9.63 3.30 15.59
N ASN A 184 8.46 2.99 16.09
CA ASN A 184 7.52 3.94 16.64
C ASN A 184 7.54 3.92 18.17
N LYS A 185 6.98 4.96 18.80
CA LYS A 185 6.94 5.08 20.28
C LYS A 185 6.16 3.94 20.96
N GLY A 186 5.25 3.27 20.23
CA GLY A 186 4.39 2.22 20.74
C GLY A 186 5.03 0.82 20.84
N ASN A 187 6.31 0.65 20.51
CA ASN A 187 7.00 -0.65 20.52
C ASN A 187 6.24 -1.77 19.80
N GLY A 188 5.77 -1.49 18.57
CA GLY A 188 5.11 -2.49 17.74
C GLY A 188 5.97 -3.74 17.53
N THR A 189 5.34 -4.89 17.40
CA THR A 189 6.03 -6.18 17.23
C THR A 189 6.79 -6.28 15.90
N GLY A 190 6.44 -5.44 14.92
CA GLY A 190 6.95 -5.51 13.55
C GLY A 190 6.33 -6.68 12.75
N MET A 191 5.41 -7.43 13.35
CA MET A 191 4.65 -8.46 12.64
C MET A 191 3.55 -7.82 11.79
N PRO A 192 3.23 -8.39 10.61
CA PRO A 192 2.11 -7.92 9.82
C PRO A 192 0.78 -8.20 10.52
N THR A 193 -0.13 -7.23 10.46
CA THR A 193 -1.53 -7.41 10.87
C THR A 193 -2.32 -7.90 9.68
N VAL A 194 -3.06 -9.00 9.86
CA VAL A 194 -3.89 -9.59 8.82
C VAL A 194 -5.33 -9.64 9.31
N VAL A 195 -6.23 -9.11 8.49
CA VAL A 195 -7.69 -9.21 8.70
C VAL A 195 -8.28 -9.93 7.50
N VAL A 196 -9.04 -10.97 7.76
CA VAL A 196 -9.76 -11.75 6.74
C VAL A 196 -11.24 -11.75 7.07
N GLN A 197 -12.04 -11.39 6.09
CA GLN A 197 -13.47 -11.63 6.08
C GLN A 197 -13.75 -12.69 5.02
N GLU A 198 -14.22 -13.84 5.46
CA GLU A 198 -14.50 -14.95 4.56
C GLU A 198 -15.80 -14.74 3.80
N GLY A 199 -15.78 -15.13 2.53
CA GLY A 199 -16.95 -15.13 1.68
C GLY A 199 -17.72 -16.44 1.77
N MET A 200 -18.94 -16.43 1.26
CA MET A 200 -19.79 -17.60 1.15
C MET A 200 -19.96 -18.05 -0.31
N VAL A 201 -19.99 -19.35 -0.52
CA VAL A 201 -20.38 -19.96 -1.78
C VAL A 201 -21.71 -20.68 -1.56
N ASP A 202 -22.75 -20.31 -2.31
CA ASP A 202 -24.09 -20.90 -2.21
C ASP A 202 -24.68 -20.92 -0.79
N GLY A 203 -24.39 -19.89 0.01
CA GLY A 203 -24.88 -19.75 1.38
C GLY A 203 -24.11 -20.57 2.42
N VAL A 204 -23.08 -21.30 2.00
CA VAL A 204 -22.19 -22.07 2.89
C VAL A 204 -20.87 -21.34 3.03
N PRO A 205 -20.37 -21.10 4.26
CA PRO A 205 -19.02 -20.58 4.45
C PRO A 205 -18.00 -21.49 3.78
N PHE A 206 -17.09 -20.93 3.00
CA PHE A 206 -15.95 -21.67 2.51
C PHE A 206 -15.09 -22.07 3.71
N GLN A 207 -14.41 -23.24 3.64
CA GLN A 207 -13.58 -23.70 4.75
C GLN A 207 -12.66 -22.58 5.25
N PRO A 208 -12.71 -22.24 6.56
CA PRO A 208 -11.94 -21.14 7.10
C PRO A 208 -10.45 -21.39 6.90
N VAL A 209 -9.76 -20.41 6.32
CA VAL A 209 -8.31 -20.45 6.23
C VAL A 209 -7.75 -20.15 7.61
N GLN A 210 -7.00 -21.09 8.18
CA GLN A 210 -6.41 -20.90 9.50
C GLN A 210 -5.44 -19.71 9.48
N LYS A 211 -5.51 -18.87 10.52
CA LYS A 211 -4.68 -17.67 10.66
C LYS A 211 -3.20 -18.00 10.56
N GLU A 212 -2.80 -19.11 11.14
CA GLU A 212 -1.44 -19.64 11.17
C GLU A 212 -0.91 -19.89 9.75
N GLN A 213 -1.73 -20.46 8.88
CA GLN A 213 -1.36 -20.70 7.47
C GLN A 213 -1.11 -19.42 6.70
N ILE A 214 -1.88 -18.35 6.98
CA ILE A 214 -1.67 -17.05 6.33
C ILE A 214 -0.38 -16.41 6.85
N GLN A 215 -0.14 -16.48 8.16
CA GLN A 215 1.08 -15.93 8.77
C GLN A 215 2.33 -16.66 8.27
N GLU A 216 2.30 -17.97 8.17
CA GLU A 216 3.39 -18.77 7.60
C GLU A 216 3.69 -18.37 6.15
N ARG A 217 2.66 -18.19 5.32
CA ARG A 217 2.83 -17.73 3.93
C ARG A 217 3.50 -16.36 3.85
N ILE A 218 3.05 -15.41 4.66
CA ILE A 218 3.67 -14.07 4.70
C ILE A 218 5.13 -14.18 5.15
N ALA A 219 5.42 -15.01 6.15
CA ALA A 219 6.77 -15.24 6.64
C ALA A 219 7.70 -15.92 5.61
N MET A 220 7.16 -16.79 4.73
CA MET A 220 7.93 -17.38 3.61
C MET A 220 8.44 -16.30 2.64
N TRP A 221 7.72 -15.20 2.47
CA TRP A 221 8.12 -14.05 1.66
C TRP A 221 9.05 -13.07 2.39
N GLN A 222 9.50 -13.40 3.62
CA GLN A 222 10.37 -12.55 4.44
C GLN A 222 9.74 -11.17 4.74
N LEU A 223 8.44 -11.11 4.89
CA LEU A 223 7.67 -9.91 5.21
C LEU A 223 7.36 -9.89 6.72
N GLY A 224 7.63 -8.74 7.35
CA GLY A 224 7.48 -8.55 8.79
C GLY A 224 8.56 -9.27 9.62
N ARG A 225 8.56 -8.98 10.92
CA ARG A 225 9.36 -9.74 11.90
C ARG A 225 8.67 -11.06 12.21
N ARG A 226 9.44 -12.07 12.52
CA ARG A 226 8.97 -13.37 13.03
C ARG A 226 8.80 -13.31 14.54
#